data_7667c3b3405e70d72d19d8da2eefe6f7
#
_entry.id   7667c3b3405e70d72d19d8da2eefe6f7
#
_cell.length_a   1.000
_cell.length_b   1.000
_cell.length_c   1.000
_cell.angle_alpha   90.00
_cell.angle_beta   90.00
_cell.angle_gamma   90.00
#
_symmetry.space_group_name_H-M   'P 1'
#
loop_
_entity.id
_entity.type
_entity.pdbx_description
1 polymer ?
#
loop_
_entity_poly.entity_id
_entity_poly.type
_entity_poly.pdbx_seq_one_letter_code
_entity_poly.pdbx_strand_id
1 'polypeptide(L)'
;KHLLLKGLAYPCFCTPEMLQKTHDYQEEHKIVPGYYSVYAKCRNISVDEYISRIEAGEKYILRFRSNGSHLKKVSFKDGIKGKIDIAQNDQDIVILKSDGLPTYHFAHVCDDHFMRTTHVIRGEEWVSSVPIHLELFYAMGFKAPVFVHIPSIMKLDGTSKRKLSKRKDSEAAVSYFLKAGYPVESV
;
A
#
# COMPACT_ATOMS: atom_id res chain seq x y z
N LYS A 1 -10.69 15.18 -4.35
CA LYS A 1 -12.08 15.60 -4.56
C LYS A 1 -12.96 14.47 -5.12
N HIS A 2 -12.58 13.80 -6.22
CA HIS A 2 -13.37 12.73 -6.88
C HIS A 2 -13.82 11.63 -5.91
N LEU A 3 -12.91 11.04 -5.12
CA LEU A 3 -13.23 9.99 -4.16
C LEU A 3 -14.17 10.46 -3.04
N LEU A 4 -14.00 11.70 -2.55
CA LEU A 4 -14.89 12.29 -1.54
C LEU A 4 -16.31 12.43 -2.08
N LEU A 5 -16.49 12.96 -3.28
CA LEU A 5 -17.80 13.12 -3.91
C LEU A 5 -18.51 11.78 -4.16
N LYS A 6 -17.76 10.71 -4.36
CA LYS A 6 -18.29 9.34 -4.51
C LYS A 6 -18.49 8.61 -3.17
N GLY A 7 -18.18 9.24 -2.03
CA GLY A 7 -18.23 8.57 -0.73
C GLY A 7 -17.18 7.48 -0.54
N LEU A 8 -16.16 7.44 -1.42
CA LEU A 8 -15.06 6.47 -1.41
C LEU A 8 -13.83 6.97 -0.63
N ALA A 9 -13.91 8.14 -0.03
CA ALA A 9 -12.92 8.66 0.90
C ALA A 9 -13.61 9.49 1.98
N TYR A 10 -12.97 9.64 3.13
CA TYR A 10 -13.49 10.39 4.26
C TYR A 10 -12.37 10.97 5.13
N PRO A 11 -12.63 12.10 5.85
CA PRO A 11 -11.71 12.62 6.84
C PRO A 11 -11.60 11.70 8.06
N CYS A 12 -10.39 11.51 8.56
CA CYS A 12 -10.13 10.75 9.77
C CYS A 12 -9.38 11.62 10.77
N PHE A 13 -9.93 11.78 11.96
CA PHE A 13 -9.44 12.62 13.05
C PHE A 13 -8.76 11.80 14.17
N CYS A 14 -8.57 10.49 13.96
CA CYS A 14 -7.92 9.65 14.96
C CYS A 14 -6.49 10.09 15.21
N THR A 15 -6.14 10.29 16.49
CA THR A 15 -4.76 10.53 16.90
C THR A 15 -3.94 9.25 16.89
N PRO A 16 -2.59 9.33 16.89
CA PRO A 16 -1.73 8.16 17.01
C PRO A 16 -2.07 7.28 18.22
N GLU A 17 -2.38 7.92 19.36
CA GLU A 17 -2.74 7.21 20.61
C GLU A 17 -4.05 6.44 20.47
N MET A 18 -5.05 7.01 19.77
CA MET A 18 -6.31 6.32 19.49
C MET A 18 -6.11 5.11 18.59
N LEU A 19 -5.23 5.24 17.59
CA LEU A 19 -4.90 4.15 16.67
C LEU A 19 -4.13 3.05 17.41
N GLN A 20 -3.18 3.42 18.28
CA GLN A 20 -2.42 2.46 19.09
C GLN A 20 -3.34 1.66 20.02
N LYS A 21 -4.24 2.32 20.76
CA LYS A 21 -5.22 1.65 21.60
C LYS A 21 -6.09 0.65 20.82
N THR A 22 -6.45 1.00 19.59
CA THR A 22 -7.24 0.08 18.75
C THR A 22 -6.39 -1.11 18.31
N HIS A 23 -5.14 -0.89 17.97
CA HIS A 23 -4.18 -1.94 17.60
C HIS A 23 -3.94 -2.91 18.77
N ASP A 24 -3.64 -2.38 19.97
CA ASP A 24 -3.40 -3.16 21.17
C ASP A 24 -4.62 -4.06 21.51
N TYR A 25 -5.82 -3.48 21.42
CA TYR A 25 -7.05 -4.23 21.58
C TYR A 25 -7.19 -5.39 20.58
N GLN A 26 -6.88 -5.12 19.30
CA GLN A 26 -6.95 -6.13 18.24
C GLN A 26 -5.94 -7.25 18.47
N GLU A 27 -4.71 -6.94 18.88
CA GLU A 27 -3.68 -7.94 19.19
C GLU A 27 -4.08 -8.80 20.40
N GLU A 28 -4.55 -8.19 21.49
CA GLU A 28 -5.01 -8.89 22.69
C GLU A 28 -6.12 -9.91 22.37
N HIS A 29 -7.01 -9.54 21.45
CA HIS A 29 -8.15 -10.36 21.05
C HIS A 29 -7.88 -11.25 19.82
N LYS A 30 -6.61 -11.33 19.37
CA LYS A 30 -6.19 -12.10 18.17
C LYS A 30 -6.95 -11.72 16.90
N ILE A 31 -7.31 -10.46 16.78
CA ILE A 31 -7.93 -9.87 15.60
C ILE A 31 -6.81 -9.28 14.73
N VAL A 32 -6.93 -9.43 13.41
CA VAL A 32 -5.94 -8.84 12.50
C VAL A 32 -5.89 -7.33 12.70
N PRO A 33 -4.73 -6.76 13.09
CA PRO A 33 -4.61 -5.33 13.32
C PRO A 33 -4.88 -4.51 12.06
N GLY A 34 -5.59 -3.39 12.22
CA GLY A 34 -5.85 -2.51 11.09
C GLY A 34 -7.01 -1.53 11.32
N TYR A 35 -7.23 -0.69 10.32
CA TYR A 35 -8.28 0.33 10.36
C TYR A 35 -9.37 -0.02 9.34
N TYR A 36 -10.34 -0.80 9.77
CA TYR A 36 -11.42 -1.34 8.93
C TYR A 36 -12.67 -1.63 9.75
N SER A 37 -13.80 -1.78 9.09
CA SER A 37 -15.09 -2.16 9.71
C SER A 37 -15.40 -1.34 10.97
N VAL A 38 -15.73 -2.00 12.08
CA VAL A 38 -16.03 -1.36 13.37
C VAL A 38 -14.84 -0.67 14.02
N TYR A 39 -13.62 -1.02 13.63
CA TYR A 39 -12.38 -0.42 14.10
C TYR A 39 -12.05 0.89 13.38
N ALA A 40 -12.70 1.17 12.26
CA ALA A 40 -12.56 2.42 11.50
C ALA A 40 -13.51 3.51 12.07
N LYS A 41 -13.20 4.04 13.24
CA LYS A 41 -14.09 4.92 14.04
C LYS A 41 -14.63 6.12 13.27
N CYS A 42 -13.83 6.72 12.39
CA CYS A 42 -14.28 7.88 11.60
C CYS A 42 -15.04 7.49 10.34
N ARG A 43 -15.11 6.22 9.98
CA ARG A 43 -15.69 5.77 8.71
C ARG A 43 -17.15 6.15 8.51
N ASN A 44 -17.91 6.16 9.59
CA ASN A 44 -19.38 6.35 9.57
C ASN A 44 -19.84 7.62 10.29
N ILE A 45 -18.96 8.59 10.49
CA ILE A 45 -19.32 9.92 10.99
C ILE A 45 -20.18 10.61 9.92
N SER A 46 -21.15 11.42 10.34
CA SER A 46 -22.00 12.19 9.42
C SER A 46 -21.20 13.26 8.67
N VAL A 47 -21.71 13.66 7.54
CA VAL A 47 -21.09 14.75 6.75
C VAL A 47 -21.07 16.06 7.54
N ASP A 48 -22.13 16.36 8.27
CA ASP A 48 -22.24 17.57 9.09
C ASP A 48 -21.20 17.58 10.22
N GLU A 49 -20.95 16.42 10.83
CA GLU A 49 -19.90 16.29 11.84
C GLU A 49 -18.51 16.46 11.23
N TYR A 50 -18.23 15.90 10.03
CA TYR A 50 -16.97 16.16 9.34
C TYR A 50 -16.77 17.66 9.09
N ILE A 51 -17.79 18.35 8.59
CA ILE A 51 -17.73 19.80 8.31
C ILE A 51 -17.46 20.57 9.60
N SER A 52 -18.25 20.33 10.65
CA SER A 52 -18.09 20.99 11.95
C SER A 52 -16.68 20.85 12.53
N ARG A 53 -16.11 19.65 12.47
CA ARG A 53 -14.74 19.39 12.99
C ARG A 53 -13.67 20.06 12.14
N ILE A 54 -13.82 20.08 10.82
CA ILE A 54 -12.91 20.78 9.91
C ILE A 54 -12.96 22.29 10.14
N GLU A 55 -14.16 22.86 10.28
CA GLU A 55 -14.36 24.29 10.57
C GLU A 55 -13.84 24.69 11.94
N ALA A 56 -13.86 23.76 12.92
CA ALA A 56 -13.22 23.94 14.21
C ALA A 56 -11.68 23.87 14.16
N GLY A 57 -11.10 23.61 12.98
CA GLY A 57 -9.65 23.55 12.79
C GLY A 57 -9.00 22.25 13.23
N GLU A 58 -9.79 21.18 13.44
CA GLU A 58 -9.20 19.88 13.77
C GLU A 58 -8.33 19.35 12.63
N LYS A 59 -7.13 18.87 12.97
CA LYS A 59 -6.25 18.21 11.98
C LYS A 59 -6.84 16.87 11.58
N TYR A 60 -6.82 16.60 10.29
CA TYR A 60 -7.31 15.33 9.74
C TYR A 60 -6.39 14.80 8.64
N ILE A 61 -6.54 13.53 8.38
CA ILE A 61 -5.98 12.83 7.22
C ILE A 61 -7.14 12.35 6.36
N LEU A 62 -6.93 12.07 5.08
CA LEU A 62 -7.95 11.41 4.26
C LEU A 62 -7.66 9.92 4.16
N ARG A 63 -8.69 9.12 4.43
CA ARG A 63 -8.67 7.67 4.21
C ARG A 63 -9.51 7.29 3.01
N PHE A 64 -9.04 6.28 2.29
CA PHE A 64 -9.83 5.57 1.29
C PHE A 64 -10.80 4.64 2.01
N ARG A 65 -12.05 4.63 1.58
CA ARG A 65 -13.08 3.72 2.09
C ARG A 65 -13.03 2.43 1.27
N SER A 66 -12.38 1.41 1.77
CA SER A 66 -12.35 0.12 1.11
C SER A 66 -13.73 -0.56 1.15
N ASN A 67 -14.11 -1.16 0.03
CA ASN A 67 -15.31 -1.99 -0.09
C ASN A 67 -14.96 -3.47 -0.25
N GLY A 68 -13.68 -3.82 -0.14
CA GLY A 68 -13.22 -5.19 -0.21
C GLY A 68 -13.44 -5.98 1.08
N SER A 69 -13.06 -7.24 1.04
CA SER A 69 -13.16 -8.15 2.19
C SER A 69 -12.04 -9.18 2.09
N HIS A 70 -11.32 -9.41 3.18
CA HIS A 70 -10.30 -10.47 3.25
C HIS A 70 -10.88 -11.89 3.05
N LEU A 71 -12.20 -12.05 3.20
CA LEU A 71 -12.90 -13.31 2.91
C LEU A 71 -13.12 -13.55 1.41
N LYS A 72 -12.96 -12.53 0.59
CA LYS A 72 -13.07 -12.60 -0.87
C LYS A 72 -11.69 -12.49 -1.50
N LYS A 73 -11.55 -13.04 -2.70
CA LYS A 73 -10.32 -12.95 -3.48
C LYS A 73 -10.48 -12.00 -4.65
N VAL A 74 -9.39 -11.35 -5.01
CA VAL A 74 -9.20 -10.66 -6.28
C VAL A 74 -8.18 -11.44 -7.09
N SER A 75 -8.46 -11.61 -8.38
CA SER A 75 -7.55 -12.26 -9.32
C SER A 75 -6.91 -11.23 -10.23
N PHE A 76 -5.63 -11.36 -10.47
CA PHE A 76 -4.93 -10.59 -11.49
C PHE A 76 -3.88 -11.46 -12.20
N LYS A 77 -3.46 -11.02 -13.38
CA LYS A 77 -2.39 -11.67 -14.14
C LYS A 77 -1.10 -10.90 -13.96
N ASP A 78 -0.13 -11.50 -13.29
CA ASP A 78 1.23 -11.00 -13.19
C ASP A 78 2.03 -11.38 -14.43
N GLY A 79 2.92 -10.48 -14.89
CA GLY A 79 3.71 -10.71 -16.10
C GLY A 79 4.73 -11.84 -16.00
N ILE A 80 5.17 -12.19 -14.78
CA ILE A 80 6.13 -13.28 -14.52
C ILE A 80 5.45 -14.45 -13.81
N LYS A 81 4.71 -14.17 -12.73
CA LYS A 81 4.12 -15.20 -11.86
C LYS A 81 2.81 -15.79 -12.41
N GLY A 82 2.28 -15.27 -13.51
CA GLY A 82 1.02 -15.72 -14.09
C GLY A 82 -0.20 -15.29 -13.29
N LYS A 83 -1.24 -16.14 -13.20
CA LYS A 83 -2.46 -15.82 -12.44
C LYS A 83 -2.20 -15.89 -10.93
N ILE A 84 -2.55 -14.83 -10.23
CA ILE A 84 -2.49 -14.74 -8.77
C ILE A 84 -3.89 -14.48 -8.23
N ASP A 85 -4.31 -15.30 -7.25
CA ASP A 85 -5.54 -15.15 -6.49
C ASP A 85 -5.17 -14.79 -5.05
N ILE A 86 -5.47 -13.56 -4.62
CA ILE A 86 -5.10 -13.01 -3.31
C ILE A 86 -6.32 -12.39 -2.63
N ALA A 87 -6.32 -12.32 -1.29
CA ALA A 87 -7.38 -11.65 -0.54
C ALA A 87 -7.55 -10.19 -0.99
N GLN A 88 -8.81 -9.73 -1.04
CA GLN A 88 -9.07 -8.31 -1.30
C GLN A 88 -8.56 -7.45 -0.15
N ASN A 89 -8.28 -6.18 -0.44
CA ASN A 89 -8.05 -5.19 0.60
C ASN A 89 -9.34 -4.90 1.35
N ASP A 90 -9.29 -4.86 2.68
CA ASP A 90 -10.38 -4.42 3.56
C ASP A 90 -9.98 -3.22 4.44
N GLN A 91 -8.72 -2.78 4.32
CA GLN A 91 -8.18 -1.69 5.12
C GLN A 91 -8.52 -0.33 4.52
N ASP A 92 -9.00 0.57 5.37
CA ASP A 92 -9.18 1.98 5.00
C ASP A 92 -7.83 2.71 5.09
N ILE A 93 -7.04 2.56 4.05
CA ILE A 93 -5.69 3.14 3.99
C ILE A 93 -5.71 4.67 3.97
N VAL A 94 -4.67 5.28 4.51
CA VAL A 94 -4.46 6.73 4.37
C VAL A 94 -4.07 7.04 2.94
N ILE A 95 -4.76 7.97 2.30
CA ILE A 95 -4.48 8.44 0.94
C ILE A 95 -3.83 9.83 0.91
N LEU A 96 -4.23 10.72 1.85
CA LEU A 96 -3.56 12.01 2.05
C LEU A 96 -3.23 12.19 3.53
N LYS A 97 -2.03 12.67 3.79
CA LYS A 97 -1.57 13.05 5.14
C LYS A 97 -2.14 14.42 5.53
N SER A 98 -1.96 14.80 6.80
CA SER A 98 -2.43 16.09 7.33
C SER A 98 -1.71 17.31 6.71
N ASP A 99 -0.55 17.11 6.11
CA ASP A 99 0.19 18.11 5.34
C ASP A 99 -0.30 18.24 3.87
N GLY A 100 -1.33 17.45 3.49
CA GLY A 100 -1.87 17.41 2.13
C GLY A 100 -1.08 16.54 1.15
N LEU A 101 0.06 15.97 1.57
CA LEU A 101 0.84 15.10 0.69
C LEU A 101 0.21 13.70 0.59
N PRO A 102 0.19 13.12 -0.62
CA PRO A 102 -0.33 11.78 -0.82
C PRO A 102 0.59 10.72 -0.16
N THR A 103 -0.02 9.62 0.23
CA THR A 103 0.75 8.42 0.59
C THR A 103 1.17 7.66 -0.66
N TYR A 104 2.16 6.76 -0.50
CA TYR A 104 2.73 5.99 -1.60
C TYR A 104 1.66 5.28 -2.46
N HIS A 105 0.72 4.57 -1.83
CA HIS A 105 -0.30 3.81 -2.58
C HIS A 105 -1.18 4.70 -3.46
N PHE A 106 -1.54 5.87 -2.98
CA PHE A 106 -2.37 6.80 -3.76
C PHE A 106 -1.57 7.55 -4.82
N ALA A 107 -0.37 8.02 -4.47
CA ALA A 107 0.55 8.67 -5.42
C ALA A 107 0.86 7.74 -6.59
N HIS A 108 1.26 6.49 -6.30
CA HIS A 108 1.55 5.46 -7.29
C HIS A 108 0.41 5.30 -8.32
N VAL A 109 -0.84 5.17 -7.86
CA VAL A 109 -1.99 4.99 -8.77
C VAL A 109 -2.23 6.22 -9.64
N CYS A 110 -2.09 7.43 -9.08
CA CYS A 110 -2.27 8.67 -9.83
C CYS A 110 -1.12 8.88 -10.84
N ASP A 111 0.11 8.72 -10.39
CA ASP A 111 1.30 8.94 -11.22
C ASP A 111 1.34 7.95 -12.38
N ASP A 112 1.09 6.67 -12.13
CA ASP A 112 1.06 5.64 -13.18
C ASP A 112 -0.01 5.93 -14.22
N HIS A 113 -1.19 6.40 -13.82
CA HIS A 113 -2.23 6.77 -14.75
C HIS A 113 -1.84 7.96 -15.63
N PHE A 114 -1.37 9.07 -15.01
CA PHE A 114 -1.04 10.29 -15.73
C PHE A 114 0.24 10.18 -16.57
N MET A 115 1.20 9.38 -16.11
CA MET A 115 2.42 9.06 -16.86
C MET A 115 2.20 7.96 -17.90
N ARG A 116 0.99 7.39 -17.98
CA ARG A 116 0.62 6.33 -18.93
C ARG A 116 1.49 5.08 -18.78
N THR A 117 1.84 4.75 -17.54
CA THR A 117 2.61 3.55 -17.21
C THR A 117 1.87 2.30 -17.67
N THR A 118 2.50 1.50 -18.52
CA THR A 118 1.90 0.27 -19.06
C THR A 118 2.25 -0.95 -18.21
N HIS A 119 3.45 -0.97 -17.63
CA HIS A 119 3.97 -2.09 -16.83
C HIS A 119 4.63 -1.53 -15.55
N VAL A 120 4.29 -2.11 -14.41
CA VAL A 120 4.91 -1.83 -13.12
C VAL A 120 5.80 -3.00 -12.74
N ILE A 121 7.12 -2.83 -12.90
CA ILE A 121 8.12 -3.84 -12.61
C ILE A 121 8.72 -3.55 -11.24
N ARG A 122 8.60 -4.50 -10.28
CA ARG A 122 9.06 -4.30 -8.90
C ARG A 122 9.35 -5.63 -8.19
N GLY A 123 9.91 -5.58 -7.00
CA GLY A 123 10.18 -6.77 -6.20
C GLY A 123 8.90 -7.49 -5.73
N GLU A 124 9.00 -8.79 -5.54
CA GLU A 124 7.85 -9.65 -5.16
C GLU A 124 7.26 -9.32 -3.79
N GLU A 125 7.97 -8.60 -2.93
CA GLU A 125 7.47 -8.09 -1.66
C GLU A 125 6.24 -7.17 -1.81
N TRP A 126 6.03 -6.62 -3.00
CA TRP A 126 4.91 -5.74 -3.32
C TRP A 126 3.66 -6.47 -3.82
N VAL A 127 3.70 -7.79 -3.98
CA VAL A 127 2.52 -8.58 -4.41
C VAL A 127 1.35 -8.36 -3.44
N SER A 128 1.62 -8.33 -2.14
CA SER A 128 0.61 -8.10 -1.10
C SER A 128 -0.08 -6.73 -1.19
N SER A 129 0.52 -5.75 -1.84
CA SER A 129 -0.05 -4.41 -2.04
C SER A 129 -0.92 -4.30 -3.30
N VAL A 130 -0.88 -5.29 -4.20
CA VAL A 130 -1.65 -5.24 -5.45
C VAL A 130 -3.16 -5.10 -5.23
N PRO A 131 -3.79 -5.77 -4.26
CA PRO A 131 -5.21 -5.59 -3.99
C PRO A 131 -5.60 -4.14 -3.70
N ILE A 132 -4.78 -3.42 -2.92
CA ILE A 132 -4.97 -2.00 -2.62
C ILE A 132 -4.91 -1.17 -3.90
N HIS A 133 -3.90 -1.41 -4.73
CA HIS A 133 -3.71 -0.66 -5.98
C HIS A 133 -4.84 -0.92 -6.96
N LEU A 134 -5.26 -2.17 -7.15
CA LEU A 134 -6.38 -2.52 -8.03
C LEU A 134 -7.69 -1.85 -7.58
N GLU A 135 -7.95 -1.85 -6.27
CA GLU A 135 -9.13 -1.18 -5.72
C GLU A 135 -9.09 0.33 -5.95
N LEU A 136 -7.92 0.98 -5.75
CA LEU A 136 -7.74 2.40 -6.03
C LEU A 136 -7.87 2.74 -7.53
N PHE A 137 -7.26 1.95 -8.43
CA PHE A 137 -7.42 2.13 -9.88
C PHE A 137 -8.90 2.07 -10.28
N TYR A 138 -9.62 1.06 -9.77
CA TYR A 138 -11.05 0.92 -10.01
C TYR A 138 -11.87 2.10 -9.46
N ALA A 139 -11.63 2.52 -8.22
CA ALA A 139 -12.33 3.63 -7.58
C ALA A 139 -12.12 4.96 -8.30
N MET A 140 -10.93 5.17 -8.86
CA MET A 140 -10.58 6.34 -9.66
C MET A 140 -11.11 6.26 -11.10
N GLY A 141 -11.58 5.11 -11.57
CA GLY A 141 -11.97 4.88 -12.96
C GLY A 141 -10.77 4.78 -13.90
N PHE A 142 -9.60 4.41 -13.38
CA PHE A 142 -8.35 4.29 -14.12
C PHE A 142 -8.13 2.85 -14.57
N LYS A 143 -7.49 2.67 -15.71
CA LYS A 143 -7.02 1.36 -16.15
C LYS A 143 -5.76 0.98 -15.37
N ALA A 144 -5.78 -0.18 -14.73
CA ALA A 144 -4.60 -0.69 -14.04
C ALA A 144 -3.51 -1.12 -15.07
N PRO A 145 -2.23 -0.88 -14.75
CA PRO A 145 -1.10 -1.39 -15.53
C PRO A 145 -0.95 -2.90 -15.39
N VAL A 146 -0.08 -3.50 -16.20
CA VAL A 146 0.37 -4.87 -15.98
C VAL A 146 1.38 -4.87 -14.84
N PHE A 147 1.11 -5.62 -13.78
CA PHE A 147 2.07 -5.82 -12.69
C PHE A 147 3.06 -6.93 -13.05
N VAL A 148 4.33 -6.71 -12.74
CA VAL A 148 5.43 -7.64 -13.01
C VAL A 148 6.29 -7.74 -11.75
N HIS A 149 6.20 -8.85 -11.03
CA HIS A 149 6.91 -9.02 -9.77
C HIS A 149 8.12 -9.92 -9.93
N ILE A 150 9.30 -9.31 -9.80
CA ILE A 150 10.60 -9.98 -9.92
C ILE A 150 10.94 -10.65 -8.58
N PRO A 151 11.38 -11.92 -8.61
CA PRO A 151 11.85 -12.61 -7.39
C PRO A 151 13.07 -11.89 -6.79
N SER A 152 13.19 -11.97 -5.48
CA SER A 152 14.33 -11.41 -4.76
C SER A 152 15.58 -12.24 -5.03
N ILE A 153 16.74 -11.59 -5.18
CA ILE A 153 18.03 -12.27 -5.21
C ILE A 153 18.31 -12.82 -3.81
N MET A 154 18.57 -14.13 -3.76
CA MET A 154 18.79 -14.85 -2.51
C MET A 154 20.27 -15.19 -2.35
N LYS A 155 20.75 -15.17 -1.11
CA LYS A 155 22.09 -15.61 -0.69
C LYS A 155 21.97 -16.78 0.27
N LEU A 156 22.91 -17.71 0.17
CA LEU A 156 23.10 -18.77 1.17
C LEU A 156 23.79 -18.16 2.41
N ASP A 157 23.21 -18.39 3.57
CA ASP A 157 23.75 -18.00 4.86
C ASP A 157 23.78 -19.27 5.75
N GLY A 158 24.90 -19.95 5.71
CA GLY A 158 25.01 -21.30 6.24
C GLY A 158 24.10 -22.26 5.43
N THR A 159 23.18 -22.92 6.11
CA THR A 159 22.21 -23.86 5.51
C THR A 159 20.88 -23.18 5.08
N SER A 160 20.67 -21.91 5.42
CA SER A 160 19.45 -21.16 5.11
C SER A 160 19.63 -20.22 3.92
N LYS A 161 18.51 -19.97 3.20
CA LYS A 161 18.47 -18.93 2.15
C LYS A 161 17.86 -17.67 2.73
N ARG A 162 18.50 -16.54 2.53
CA ARG A 162 17.94 -15.22 2.88
C ARG A 162 18.03 -14.24 1.71
N LYS A 163 17.19 -13.21 1.74
CA LYS A 163 17.26 -12.12 0.75
C LYS A 163 18.59 -11.38 0.86
N LEU A 164 19.23 -11.12 -0.28
CA LEU A 164 20.42 -10.28 -0.38
C LEU A 164 20.08 -8.86 0.10
N SER A 165 20.94 -8.29 0.94
CA SER A 165 20.67 -7.01 1.61
C SER A 165 21.85 -6.05 1.54
N LYS A 166 21.65 -4.85 1.01
CA LYS A 166 22.69 -3.79 0.95
C LYS A 166 23.30 -3.44 2.31
N ARG A 167 22.61 -3.69 3.42
CA ARG A 167 23.10 -3.41 4.77
C ARG A 167 24.04 -4.51 5.29
N LYS A 168 23.88 -5.74 4.82
CA LYS A 168 24.63 -6.91 5.32
C LYS A 168 25.61 -7.46 4.29
N ASP A 169 25.37 -7.24 3.01
CA ASP A 169 26.08 -7.86 1.91
C ASP A 169 26.65 -6.80 0.98
N SER A 170 27.98 -6.66 0.96
CA SER A 170 28.67 -5.69 0.11
C SER A 170 28.37 -5.91 -1.38
N GLU A 171 28.24 -7.17 -1.79
CA GLU A 171 27.91 -7.58 -3.16
C GLU A 171 26.48 -7.22 -3.60
N ALA A 172 25.64 -6.71 -2.70
CA ALA A 172 24.33 -6.14 -3.06
C ALA A 172 24.43 -4.71 -3.63
N ALA A 173 25.61 -4.10 -3.59
CA ALA A 173 25.85 -2.76 -4.10
C ALA A 173 26.65 -2.83 -5.41
N VAL A 174 26.22 -2.07 -6.44
CA VAL A 174 26.95 -1.97 -7.71
C VAL A 174 28.41 -1.52 -7.52
N SER A 175 28.67 -0.64 -6.57
CA SER A 175 30.00 -0.18 -6.22
C SER A 175 30.97 -1.28 -5.78
N TYR A 176 30.47 -2.41 -5.28
CA TYR A 176 31.29 -3.58 -4.95
C TYR A 176 31.97 -4.13 -6.21
N PHE A 177 31.21 -4.37 -7.27
CA PHE A 177 31.71 -4.94 -8.51
C PHE A 177 32.74 -4.02 -9.16
N LEU A 178 32.49 -2.71 -9.16
CA LEU A 178 33.46 -1.73 -9.67
C LEU A 178 34.78 -1.77 -8.89
N LYS A 179 34.71 -1.82 -7.55
CA LYS A 179 35.91 -1.91 -6.69
C LYS A 179 36.64 -3.25 -6.84
N ALA A 180 35.92 -4.32 -7.10
CA ALA A 180 36.49 -5.64 -7.32
C ALA A 180 37.06 -5.84 -8.75
N GLY A 181 36.97 -4.82 -9.61
CA GLY A 181 37.51 -4.84 -10.97
C GLY A 181 36.69 -5.64 -11.98
N TYR A 182 35.41 -5.87 -11.71
CA TYR A 182 34.54 -6.49 -12.71
C TYR A 182 34.30 -5.53 -13.89
N PRO A 183 34.34 -6.01 -15.14
CA PRO A 183 33.94 -5.22 -16.30
C PRO A 183 32.50 -4.75 -16.18
N VAL A 184 32.21 -3.51 -16.62
CA VAL A 184 30.86 -2.91 -16.52
C VAL A 184 29.82 -3.74 -17.27
N GLU A 185 30.24 -4.37 -18.37
CA GLU A 185 29.39 -5.22 -19.22
C GLU A 185 28.98 -6.53 -18.54
N SER A 186 29.62 -6.89 -17.40
CA SER A 186 29.35 -8.11 -16.63
C SER A 186 28.40 -7.88 -15.46
N VAL A 187 28.02 -6.63 -15.18
CA VAL A 187 27.20 -6.20 -14.05
C VAL A 187 25.91 -5.58 -14.54
#